data_0907d970b4f46fb3d63cb40b24473f26
#
_entry.id   0907d970b4f46fb3d63cb40b24473f26
#
_cell.length_a   1.000
_cell.length_b   1.000
_cell.length_c   1.000
_cell.angle_alpha   90.00
_cell.angle_beta   90.00
_cell.angle_gamma   90.00
#
_symmetry.space_group_name_H-M   'P 1'
#
loop_
_entity.id
_entity.type
_entity.pdbx_description
1 polymer ?
#
loop_
_entity_poly.entity_id
_entity_poly.type
_entity_poly.pdbx_seq_one_letter_code
_entity_poly.pdbx_strand_id
1 'polypeptide(L)'
;MPRKRPLTREEKLERRDAIAQRAATGSLRLPGAIRDIRNSLGLTQAEFGERFGLTRMQVIALEKGTANPTRETLTRIAKPFGFVLGFVPRPRPSAANSEGD
;
A
#
# COMPACT_ATOMS: atom_id res chain seq x y z
N MET A 1 8.71 24.80 -0.40
CA MET A 1 7.96 23.54 -0.28
C MET A 1 6.61 23.76 0.32
N PRO A 2 5.57 23.33 -0.34
CA PRO A 2 4.27 23.45 0.29
C PRO A 2 4.18 22.51 1.50
N ARG A 3 3.51 22.98 2.49
CA ARG A 3 3.31 22.19 3.68
C ARG A 3 2.22 21.17 3.43
N LYS A 4 2.43 19.94 3.91
CA LYS A 4 1.43 18.91 3.77
C LYS A 4 0.19 19.30 4.60
N ARG A 5 -0.96 19.31 3.97
CA ARG A 5 -2.21 19.59 4.65
C ARG A 5 -2.71 18.32 5.34
N PRO A 6 -3.09 18.42 6.62
CA PRO A 6 -3.66 17.24 7.28
C PRO A 6 -4.97 16.85 6.62
N LEU A 7 -5.20 15.53 6.55
CA LEU A 7 -6.45 15.03 6.00
C LEU A 7 -7.59 15.28 6.96
N THR A 8 -8.75 15.64 6.44
CA THR A 8 -9.95 15.73 7.24
C THR A 8 -10.42 14.33 7.58
N ARG A 9 -11.32 14.23 8.55
CA ARG A 9 -11.89 12.95 8.94
C ARG A 9 -12.59 12.28 7.77
N GLU A 10 -13.34 13.06 7.00
CA GLU A 10 -14.04 12.53 5.84
C GLU A 10 -13.08 12.00 4.79
N GLU A 11 -12.01 12.76 4.54
CA GLU A 11 -11.00 12.33 3.58
C GLU A 11 -10.32 11.04 4.01
N LYS A 12 -10.06 10.91 5.30
CA LYS A 12 -9.45 9.68 5.82
C LYS A 12 -10.35 8.48 5.60
N LEU A 13 -11.64 8.65 5.85
CA LEU A 13 -12.59 7.57 5.67
C LEU A 13 -12.73 7.18 4.21
N GLU A 14 -12.78 8.17 3.31
CA GLU A 14 -12.87 7.90 1.89
C GLU A 14 -11.67 7.14 1.38
N ARG A 15 -10.48 7.56 1.79
CA ARG A 15 -9.25 6.92 1.35
C ARG A 15 -9.15 5.51 1.90
N ARG A 16 -9.57 5.33 3.14
CA ARG A 16 -9.56 4.01 3.76
C ARG A 16 -10.51 3.06 3.03
N ASP A 17 -11.69 3.56 2.67
CA ASP A 17 -12.66 2.77 1.92
C ASP A 17 -12.12 2.39 0.55
N ALA A 18 -11.44 3.31 -0.12
CA ALA A 18 -10.88 3.03 -1.43
C ALA A 18 -9.81 1.94 -1.35
N ILE A 19 -8.98 1.98 -0.31
CA ILE A 19 -7.98 0.95 -0.11
C ILE A 19 -8.64 -0.41 0.19
N ALA A 20 -9.69 -0.40 1.00
CA ALA A 20 -10.41 -1.62 1.33
C ALA A 20 -11.03 -2.25 0.09
N GLN A 21 -11.58 -1.43 -0.79
CA GLN A 21 -12.15 -1.93 -2.04
C GLN A 21 -11.08 -2.54 -2.93
N ARG A 22 -9.94 -1.91 -3.01
CA ARG A 22 -8.85 -2.44 -3.82
C ARG A 22 -8.34 -3.76 -3.25
N ALA A 23 -8.29 -3.88 -1.93
CA ALA A 23 -7.92 -5.14 -1.31
C ALA A 23 -8.94 -6.22 -1.65
N ALA A 24 -10.23 -5.87 -1.57
CA ALA A 24 -11.29 -6.84 -1.84
C ALA A 24 -11.29 -7.33 -3.28
N THR A 25 -10.89 -6.50 -4.22
CA THR A 25 -10.85 -6.89 -5.63
C THR A 25 -9.50 -7.45 -6.07
N GLY A 26 -8.56 -7.57 -5.14
CA GLY A 26 -7.24 -8.11 -5.47
C GLY A 26 -6.35 -7.17 -6.24
N SER A 27 -6.66 -5.88 -6.25
CA SER A 27 -5.86 -4.92 -7.00
C SER A 27 -4.85 -4.17 -6.13
N LEU A 28 -4.83 -4.45 -4.83
CA LEU A 28 -3.86 -3.82 -3.92
C LEU A 28 -2.63 -4.71 -3.84
N ARG A 29 -1.70 -4.52 -4.77
CA ARG A 29 -0.58 -5.42 -4.97
C ARG A 29 0.75 -4.74 -4.72
N LEU A 30 1.71 -5.52 -4.27
CA LEU A 30 3.07 -5.05 -4.07
C LEU A 30 3.75 -4.86 -5.43
N PRO A 31 4.69 -3.95 -5.53
CA PRO A 31 5.15 -3.06 -4.46
C PRO A 31 4.31 -1.80 -4.30
N GLY A 32 3.49 -1.46 -5.27
CA GLY A 32 2.71 -0.22 -5.26
C GLY A 32 1.76 -0.10 -4.08
N ALA A 33 1.32 -1.24 -3.52
CA ALA A 33 0.41 -1.23 -2.39
C ALA A 33 0.97 -0.45 -1.19
N ILE A 34 2.27 -0.52 -0.97
CA ILE A 34 2.88 0.17 0.17
C ILE A 34 2.68 1.68 0.05
N ARG A 35 2.97 2.22 -1.12
CA ARG A 35 2.79 3.65 -1.37
C ARG A 35 1.31 4.03 -1.27
N ASP A 36 0.45 3.21 -1.84
CA ASP A 36 -0.98 3.52 -1.85
C ASP A 36 -1.55 3.53 -0.44
N ILE A 37 -1.13 2.58 0.38
CA ILE A 37 -1.54 2.53 1.79
C ILE A 37 -1.01 3.76 2.52
N ARG A 38 0.26 4.09 2.29
CA ARG A 38 0.86 5.26 2.93
C ARG A 38 0.09 6.53 2.58
N ASN A 39 -0.20 6.70 1.29
CA ASN A 39 -0.94 7.87 0.84
C ASN A 39 -2.34 7.91 1.43
N SER A 40 -2.97 6.75 1.59
CA SER A 40 -4.31 6.71 2.18
C SER A 40 -4.30 7.15 3.63
N LEU A 41 -3.17 6.98 4.31
CA LEU A 41 -3.03 7.41 5.69
C LEU A 41 -2.55 8.86 5.79
N GLY A 42 -2.22 9.48 4.66
CA GLY A 42 -1.76 10.87 4.65
C GLY A 42 -0.37 11.05 5.24
N LEU A 43 0.47 10.03 5.16
CA LEU A 43 1.79 10.06 5.80
C LEU A 43 2.90 10.25 4.77
N THR A 44 3.96 10.94 5.18
CA THR A 44 5.19 10.98 4.42
C THR A 44 5.91 9.64 4.59
N GLN A 45 6.92 9.41 3.77
CA GLN A 45 7.71 8.19 3.90
C GLN A 45 8.35 8.07 5.28
N ALA A 46 8.86 9.19 5.81
CA ALA A 46 9.47 9.20 7.13
C ALA A 46 8.43 8.89 8.22
N GLU A 47 7.26 9.51 8.11
CA GLU A 47 6.18 9.28 9.08
C GLU A 47 5.68 7.84 9.04
N PHE A 48 5.58 7.29 7.84
CA PHE A 48 5.17 5.90 7.68
C PHE A 48 6.18 4.96 8.32
N GLY A 49 7.47 5.22 8.09
CA GLY A 49 8.51 4.43 8.71
C GLY A 49 8.44 4.49 10.22
N GLU A 50 8.26 5.68 10.76
CA GLU A 50 8.16 5.86 12.19
C GLU A 50 7.00 5.06 12.77
N ARG A 51 5.86 5.10 12.09
CA ARG A 51 4.66 4.41 12.57
C ARG A 51 4.81 2.89 12.53
N PHE A 52 5.50 2.38 11.51
CA PHE A 52 5.56 0.93 11.30
C PHE A 52 6.93 0.32 11.61
N GLY A 53 7.80 1.08 12.26
CA GLY A 53 9.08 0.54 12.69
C GLY A 53 10.10 0.36 11.58
N LEU A 54 10.05 1.22 10.57
CA LEU A 54 10.95 1.17 9.42
C LEU A 54 11.70 2.49 9.31
N THR A 55 12.90 2.43 8.74
CA THR A 55 13.57 3.67 8.39
C THR A 55 12.97 4.22 7.11
N ARG A 56 13.20 5.51 6.87
CA ARG A 56 12.72 6.13 5.64
C ARG A 56 13.27 5.41 4.41
N MET A 57 14.56 5.03 4.47
CA MET A 57 15.17 4.34 3.35
C MET A 57 14.54 2.97 3.10
N GLN A 58 14.15 2.30 4.17
CA GLN A 58 13.46 1.02 4.02
C GLN A 58 12.11 1.21 3.35
N VAL A 59 11.38 2.27 3.71
CA VAL A 59 10.10 2.57 3.08
C VAL A 59 10.30 2.83 1.60
N ILE A 60 11.31 3.63 1.25
CA ILE A 60 11.60 3.94 -0.15
C ILE A 60 11.87 2.65 -0.93
N ALA A 61 12.70 1.77 -0.37
CA ALA A 61 13.05 0.52 -1.05
C ALA A 61 11.83 -0.39 -1.23
N LEU A 62 10.97 -0.44 -0.22
CA LEU A 62 9.75 -1.24 -0.33
C LEU A 62 8.82 -0.70 -1.43
N GLU A 63 8.69 0.63 -1.50
CA GLU A 63 7.82 1.24 -2.50
C GLU A 63 8.36 1.07 -3.91
N LYS A 64 9.68 1.05 -4.06
CA LYS A 64 10.29 0.84 -5.36
C LYS A 64 10.35 -0.62 -5.78
N GLY A 65 10.12 -1.53 -4.84
CA GLY A 65 10.25 -2.95 -5.12
C GLY A 65 11.67 -3.45 -5.12
N THR A 66 12.61 -2.66 -4.60
CA THR A 66 14.02 -3.08 -4.53
C THR A 66 14.34 -3.82 -3.25
N ALA A 67 13.41 -3.88 -2.33
CA ALA A 67 13.53 -4.67 -1.11
C ALA A 67 12.28 -5.51 -0.95
N ASN A 68 12.45 -6.71 -0.41
CA ASN A 68 11.32 -7.59 -0.16
C ASN A 68 10.84 -7.38 1.27
N PRO A 69 9.57 -7.06 1.45
CA PRO A 69 9.04 -6.93 2.80
C PRO A 69 8.95 -8.30 3.47
N THR A 70 9.18 -8.33 4.77
CA THR A 70 8.97 -9.56 5.53
C THR A 70 7.49 -9.72 5.79
N ARG A 71 7.10 -10.96 6.11
CA ARG A 71 5.72 -11.22 6.50
C ARG A 71 5.33 -10.38 7.71
N GLU A 72 6.26 -10.25 8.66
CA GLU A 72 6.00 -9.47 9.87
C GLU A 72 5.71 -8.01 9.54
N THR A 73 6.50 -7.43 8.65
CA THR A 73 6.28 -6.05 8.24
C THR A 73 4.94 -5.88 7.55
N LEU A 74 4.63 -6.78 6.62
CA LEU A 74 3.35 -6.70 5.91
C LEU A 74 2.17 -6.87 6.85
N THR A 75 2.27 -7.78 7.81
CA THR A 75 1.21 -8.01 8.78
C THR A 75 0.98 -6.76 9.63
N ARG A 76 2.08 -6.11 10.02
CA ARG A 76 1.99 -4.88 10.82
C ARG A 76 1.28 -3.77 10.06
N ILE A 77 1.60 -3.65 8.76
CA ILE A 77 0.97 -2.63 7.91
C ILE A 77 -0.50 -2.96 7.66
N ALA A 78 -0.82 -4.23 7.51
CA ALA A 78 -2.18 -4.67 7.22
C ALA A 78 -3.13 -4.49 8.41
N LYS A 79 -2.59 -4.56 9.61
CA LYS A 79 -3.40 -4.61 10.82
C LYS A 79 -4.36 -3.43 11.00
N PRO A 80 -3.94 -2.17 10.80
CA PRO A 80 -4.86 -1.05 10.99
C PRO A 80 -6.07 -1.09 10.06
N PHE A 81 -5.98 -1.80 8.95
CA PHE A 81 -7.09 -1.93 8.00
C PHE A 81 -7.91 -3.19 8.23
N GLY A 82 -7.48 -4.06 9.15
CA GLY A 82 -8.14 -5.34 9.32
C GLY A 82 -7.87 -6.30 8.19
N PHE A 83 -6.80 -6.10 7.44
CA PHE A 83 -6.44 -6.97 6.33
C PHE A 83 -5.62 -8.15 6.82
N VAL A 84 -5.68 -9.23 6.05
CA VAL A 84 -4.80 -10.38 6.25
C VAL A 84 -4.02 -10.59 4.95
N LEU A 85 -2.90 -11.27 5.08
CA LEU A 85 -2.09 -11.59 3.91
C LEU A 85 -2.61 -12.86 3.25
N GLY A 86 -2.51 -12.91 1.92
CA GLY A 86 -2.99 -14.07 1.19
C GLY A 86 -2.50 -14.02 -0.24
N PHE A 87 -2.84 -15.06 -0.97
CA PHE A 87 -2.52 -15.14 -2.39
C PHE A 87 -3.71 -14.66 -3.19
N VAL A 88 -3.42 -13.99 -4.30
CA VAL A 88 -4.47 -13.56 -5.23
C VAL A 88 -4.08 -14.05 -6.62
N PRO A 89 -5.04 -14.34 -7.45
CA PRO A 89 -4.72 -14.77 -8.83
C PRO A 89 -4.04 -13.65 -9.58
N ARG A 90 -3.14 -14.02 -10.47
CA ARG A 90 -2.51 -13.04 -11.34
C ARG A 90 -3.57 -12.50 -12.29
N PRO A 91 -3.63 -11.17 -12.50
CA PRO A 91 -4.60 -10.64 -13.44
C PRO A 91 -4.35 -11.21 -14.82
N ARG A 92 -5.43 -11.58 -15.50
CA ARG A 92 -5.32 -12.06 -16.86
C ARG A 92 -5.18 -10.89 -17.80
N PRO A 93 -4.32 -10.99 -18.80
CA PRO A 93 -4.30 -9.95 -19.83
C PRO A 93 -5.62 -9.94 -20.58
N SER A 94 -6.00 -8.78 -21.08
CA SER A 94 -7.20 -8.72 -21.91
C SER A 94 -6.95 -9.50 -23.20
N ALA A 95 -8.03 -9.77 -23.95
CA ALA A 95 -7.90 -10.49 -25.19
C ALA A 95 -6.94 -9.81 -26.15
N ALA A 96 -6.85 -8.49 -26.10
CA ALA A 96 -6.00 -7.74 -27.01
C ALA A 96 -4.51 -7.91 -26.70
N ASN A 97 -4.16 -8.24 -25.49
CA ASN A 97 -2.75 -8.41 -25.13
C ASN A 97 -2.51 -9.72 -24.40
N SER A 98 -3.18 -10.74 -24.87
CA SER A 98 -3.01 -12.07 -24.30
C SER A 98 -1.73 -12.74 -24.75
N GLU A 99 -1.12 -12.24 -25.80
CA GLU A 99 0.14 -12.82 -26.21
C GLU A 99 1.22 -12.44 -25.22
N GLY A 100 2.24 -13.21 -25.17
CA GLY A 100 3.34 -12.88 -24.32
C GLY A 100 3.26 -13.45 -22.95
N ASP A 101 2.34 -14.29 -22.73
CA ASP A 101 2.34 -14.93 -21.45
C ASP A 101 2.25 -16.34 -21.46
#